data_c8c93933bd2ebeb1b5597487ff6e2f6c
#
_entry.id   c8c93933bd2ebeb1b5597487ff6e2f6c
#
_cell.length_a   1.000
_cell.length_b   1.000
_cell.length_c   1.000
_cell.angle_alpha   90.00
_cell.angle_beta   90.00
_cell.angle_gamma   90.00
#
_symmetry.space_group_name_H-M   'P 1'
#
loop_
_entity.id
_entity.type
_entity.pdbx_description
1 polymer ?
#
loop_
_entity_poly.entity_id
_entity_poly.type
_entity_poly.pdbx_seq_one_letter_code
_entity_poly.pdbx_strand_id
1 'polypeptide(L)'
;MTRPELSDEQLTSDEPGSPEGPSRVRPAAIAFGALAVGLATVLVTVGIGLMVRPDPGGEVHTISIPAGTGARIDAGEDVQLVPRELEVSVNDTIRIVNDDDRTFDVGPFVVTAHSTLEHTFDRPGRFSGACTLHPEDSFTVVVT
;
A
#
# COMPACT_ATOMS: atom_id res chain seq x y z
N MET A 1 28.84 49.03 55.42
CA MET A 1 30.02 48.38 56.01
C MET A 1 30.44 47.30 55.09
N THR A 2 31.32 47.57 54.36
CA THR A 2 32.71 47.26 54.15
C THR A 2 32.89 46.31 52.99
N ARG A 3 33.27 46.88 51.88
CA ARG A 3 34.26 46.39 50.94
C ARG A 3 35.56 46.08 51.67
N PRO A 4 36.58 45.43 51.21
CA PRO A 4 37.20 45.46 49.88
C PRO A 4 37.65 44.07 49.38
N GLU A 5 38.31 43.87 48.35
CA GLU A 5 39.27 44.37 47.38
C GLU A 5 39.88 43.18 46.66
N LEU A 6 39.95 43.23 45.37
CA LEU A 6 41.14 43.40 44.51
C LEU A 6 42.28 42.39 44.66
N SER A 7 42.64 41.78 43.60
CA SER A 7 43.95 41.83 42.92
C SER A 7 43.97 40.77 41.86
N ASP A 8 43.95 41.12 40.58
CA ASP A 8 45.10 41.44 39.73
C ASP A 8 46.15 40.33 39.72
N GLU A 9 46.44 39.92 38.59
CA GLU A 9 47.57 40.09 37.70
C GLU A 9 47.88 38.85 36.95
N GLN A 10 47.83 39.02 35.75
CA GLN A 10 48.79 39.25 34.66
C GLN A 10 49.24 38.00 33.93
N LEU A 11 48.99 38.13 32.63
CA LEU A 11 49.95 38.14 31.51
C LEU A 11 50.89 36.95 31.40
N THR A 12 50.81 36.32 30.30
CA THR A 12 51.69 36.45 29.14
C THR A 12 51.38 35.37 28.17
N SER A 13 50.95 35.77 26.99
CA SER A 13 51.73 35.70 25.75
C SER A 13 52.47 34.38 25.52
N ASP A 14 52.02 33.62 24.57
CA ASP A 14 52.83 33.41 23.39
C ASP A 14 52.02 32.66 22.30
N GLU A 15 51.79 33.38 21.24
CA GLU A 15 51.68 32.83 19.93
C GLU A 15 53.09 32.58 19.40
N PRO A 16 53.39 31.59 18.58
CA PRO A 16 52.98 31.67 17.20
C PRO A 16 52.64 30.34 16.51
N GLY A 17 51.71 30.45 15.66
CA GLY A 17 51.72 30.10 14.29
C GLY A 17 52.30 28.77 13.82
N SER A 18 51.47 28.04 13.14
CA SER A 18 51.95 27.50 11.87
C SER A 18 50.81 26.93 11.06
N PRO A 19 50.88 27.07 9.77
CA PRO A 19 49.73 26.82 8.89
C PRO A 19 49.48 25.33 8.74
N GLU A 20 48.30 24.95 9.10
CA GLU A 20 47.79 23.65 8.67
C GLU A 20 47.68 23.66 7.16
N GLY A 21 48.63 23.01 6.53
CA GLY A 21 48.60 22.69 5.11
C GLY A 21 47.38 21.85 4.81
N PRO A 22 46.88 21.92 3.58
CA PRO A 22 45.69 21.16 3.19
C PRO A 22 45.97 19.69 3.40
N SER A 23 45.20 19.08 4.29
CA SER A 23 45.20 17.63 4.47
C SER A 23 44.85 16.99 3.15
N ARG A 24 45.88 16.42 2.51
CA ARG A 24 45.71 15.60 1.32
C ARG A 24 44.85 14.41 1.72
N VAL A 25 43.55 14.50 1.46
CA VAL A 25 42.62 13.39 1.58
C VAL A 25 43.13 12.30 0.65
N ARG A 26 43.61 11.21 1.22
CA ARG A 26 44.17 10.09 0.47
C ARG A 26 43.05 9.53 -0.42
N PRO A 27 43.22 9.44 -1.75
CA PRO A 27 42.18 8.98 -2.66
C PRO A 27 41.69 7.55 -2.38
N ALA A 28 42.48 6.76 -1.64
CA ALA A 28 42.10 5.41 -1.22
C ALA A 28 40.91 5.37 -0.25
N ALA A 29 40.75 6.37 0.63
CA ALA A 29 39.64 6.38 1.59
C ALA A 29 38.30 6.69 0.90
N ILE A 30 38.29 7.50 -0.16
CA ILE A 30 37.10 7.83 -0.93
C ILE A 30 36.63 6.63 -1.76
N ALA A 31 37.57 5.85 -2.32
CA ALA A 31 37.26 4.66 -3.11
C ALA A 31 36.57 3.57 -2.28
N PHE A 32 37.02 3.36 -1.03
CA PHE A 32 36.39 2.37 -0.13
C PHE A 32 35.00 2.83 0.33
N GLY A 33 34.81 4.13 0.57
CA GLY A 33 33.49 4.66 0.94
C GLY A 33 32.45 4.50 -0.16
N ALA A 34 32.83 4.79 -1.42
CA ALA A 34 31.94 4.66 -2.56
C ALA A 34 31.54 3.19 -2.83
N LEU A 35 32.48 2.26 -2.67
CA LEU A 35 32.20 0.82 -2.84
C LEU A 35 31.26 0.29 -1.75
N ALA A 36 31.46 0.72 -0.49
CA ALA A 36 30.61 0.29 0.63
C ALA A 36 29.17 0.81 0.50
N VAL A 37 28.98 2.07 0.05
CA VAL A 37 27.67 2.64 -0.19
C VAL A 37 26.97 1.96 -1.36
N GLY A 38 27.71 1.66 -2.45
CA GLY A 38 27.17 0.93 -3.59
C GLY A 38 26.71 -0.47 -3.23
N LEU A 39 27.48 -1.21 -2.44
CA LEU A 39 27.13 -2.56 -2.00
C LEU A 39 25.92 -2.55 -1.06
N ALA A 40 25.85 -1.57 -0.14
CA ALA A 40 24.71 -1.43 0.77
C ALA A 40 23.41 -1.11 0.01
N THR A 41 23.48 -0.25 -1.02
CA THR A 41 22.29 0.09 -1.84
C THR A 41 21.78 -1.12 -2.63
N VAL A 42 22.67 -1.93 -3.20
CA VAL A 42 22.30 -3.16 -3.91
C VAL A 42 21.68 -4.17 -2.95
N LEU A 43 22.23 -4.36 -1.76
CA LEU A 43 21.68 -5.27 -0.76
C LEU A 43 20.29 -4.83 -0.27
N VAL A 44 20.06 -3.53 -0.09
CA VAL A 44 18.75 -3.00 0.30
C VAL A 44 17.72 -3.20 -0.81
N THR A 45 18.08 -2.91 -2.08
CA THR A 45 17.15 -3.11 -3.19
C THR A 45 16.81 -4.57 -3.44
N VAL A 46 17.77 -5.48 -3.33
CA VAL A 46 17.53 -6.93 -3.42
C VAL A 46 16.72 -7.42 -2.22
N GLY A 47 17.00 -6.92 -1.00
CA GLY A 47 16.25 -7.28 0.21
C GLY A 47 14.79 -6.85 0.14
N ILE A 48 14.49 -5.64 -0.36
CA ILE A 48 13.12 -5.16 -0.56
C ILE A 48 12.42 -5.98 -1.65
N GLY A 49 13.10 -6.29 -2.75
CA GLY A 49 12.55 -7.12 -3.82
C GLY A 49 12.23 -8.55 -3.38
N LEU A 50 12.96 -9.10 -2.40
CA LEU A 50 12.70 -10.43 -1.84
C LEU A 50 11.58 -10.42 -0.78
N MET A 51 11.28 -9.26 -0.17
CA MET A 51 10.16 -9.11 0.78
C MET A 51 8.82 -8.88 0.10
N VAL A 52 8.82 -8.33 -1.12
CA VAL A 52 7.63 -8.23 -1.97
C VAL A 52 7.55 -9.53 -2.80
N ARG A 53 7.33 -10.65 -2.14
CA ARG A 53 6.82 -11.83 -2.82
C ARG A 53 5.36 -11.54 -3.12
N PRO A 54 4.90 -11.63 -4.39
CA PRO A 54 3.47 -11.75 -4.61
C PRO A 54 3.00 -12.95 -3.79
N ASP A 55 2.01 -12.74 -2.93
CA ASP A 55 1.36 -13.81 -2.21
C ASP A 55 0.96 -14.87 -3.25
N PRO A 56 1.25 -16.17 -3.02
CA PRO A 56 0.76 -17.23 -3.91
C PRO A 56 -0.77 -17.36 -3.88
N GLY A 57 -1.46 -16.67 -2.97
CA GLY A 57 -2.88 -16.38 -3.04
C GLY A 57 -3.07 -15.10 -3.86
N GLY A 58 -3.93 -15.13 -4.89
CA GLY A 58 -4.21 -14.00 -5.75
C GLY A 58 -4.76 -12.77 -5.01
N GLU A 59 -5.03 -11.71 -5.74
CA GLU A 59 -5.60 -10.48 -5.21
C GLU A 59 -7.05 -10.69 -4.70
N VAL A 60 -7.44 -9.97 -3.64
CA VAL A 60 -8.82 -10.00 -3.13
C VAL A 60 -9.56 -8.75 -3.60
N HIS A 61 -10.51 -8.95 -4.51
CA HIS A 61 -11.41 -7.91 -5.03
C HIS A 61 -12.67 -7.84 -4.18
N THR A 62 -12.82 -6.77 -3.39
CA THR A 62 -13.97 -6.62 -2.48
C THR A 62 -15.07 -5.75 -3.09
N ILE A 63 -16.28 -6.28 -3.12
CA ILE A 63 -17.53 -5.58 -3.47
C ILE A 63 -18.32 -5.43 -2.17
N SER A 64 -18.76 -4.21 -1.85
CA SER A 64 -19.58 -3.93 -0.67
C SER A 64 -20.96 -3.45 -1.07
N ILE A 65 -22.00 -4.07 -0.53
CA ILE A 65 -23.41 -3.72 -0.68
C ILE A 65 -23.85 -3.13 0.67
N PRO A 66 -23.93 -1.79 0.79
CA PRO A 66 -24.32 -1.13 2.03
C PRO A 66 -25.76 -1.42 2.45
N ALA A 67 -26.05 -1.34 3.74
CA ALA A 67 -27.42 -1.37 4.26
C ALA A 67 -28.29 -0.27 3.60
N GLY A 68 -29.55 -0.61 3.30
CA GLY A 68 -30.50 0.29 2.63
C GLY A 68 -30.38 0.32 1.09
N THR A 69 -29.46 -0.44 0.51
CA THR A 69 -29.32 -0.53 -0.98
C THR A 69 -30.61 -1.00 -1.63
N GLY A 70 -31.25 -2.02 -1.08
CA GLY A 70 -32.52 -2.54 -1.58
C GLY A 70 -33.64 -1.49 -1.59
N ALA A 71 -33.75 -0.69 -0.53
CA ALA A 71 -34.73 0.40 -0.45
C ALA A 71 -34.48 1.50 -1.49
N ARG A 72 -33.20 1.81 -1.77
CA ARG A 72 -32.83 2.79 -2.81
C ARG A 72 -33.21 2.31 -4.20
N ILE A 73 -33.00 1.03 -4.50
CA ILE A 73 -33.40 0.41 -5.77
C ILE A 73 -34.93 0.45 -5.91
N ASP A 74 -35.69 0.14 -4.86
CA ASP A 74 -37.16 0.22 -4.87
C ASP A 74 -37.67 1.65 -5.08
N ALA A 75 -36.89 2.64 -4.62
CA ALA A 75 -37.17 4.07 -4.86
C ALA A 75 -36.82 4.53 -6.30
N GLY A 76 -36.28 3.63 -7.12
CA GLY A 76 -35.87 3.93 -8.50
C GLY A 76 -34.54 4.67 -8.59
N GLU A 77 -33.69 4.63 -7.54
CA GLU A 77 -32.36 5.21 -7.58
C GLU A 77 -31.44 4.32 -8.43
N ASP A 78 -30.63 4.95 -9.28
CA ASP A 78 -29.57 4.25 -10.00
C ASP A 78 -28.39 3.98 -9.06
N VAL A 79 -28.25 2.72 -8.66
CA VAL A 79 -27.23 2.27 -7.72
C VAL A 79 -26.12 1.56 -8.47
N GLN A 80 -24.97 2.23 -8.64
CA GLN A 80 -23.81 1.67 -9.33
C GLN A 80 -22.74 1.23 -8.33
N LEU A 81 -22.91 0.04 -7.75
CA LEU A 81 -21.95 -0.52 -6.78
C LEU A 81 -20.89 -1.42 -7.40
N VAL A 82 -21.15 -1.92 -8.60
CA VAL A 82 -20.26 -2.85 -9.32
C VAL A 82 -20.06 -2.40 -10.77
N PRO A 83 -18.89 -2.60 -11.36
CA PRO A 83 -18.72 -2.42 -12.80
C PRO A 83 -19.52 -3.50 -13.56
N ARG A 84 -19.77 -3.29 -14.84
CA ARG A 84 -20.42 -4.32 -15.68
C ARG A 84 -19.53 -5.53 -15.91
N GLU A 85 -18.24 -5.30 -15.95
CA GLU A 85 -17.22 -6.33 -16.14
C GLU A 85 -16.07 -6.11 -15.15
N LEU A 86 -15.65 -7.18 -14.49
CA LEU A 86 -14.50 -7.22 -13.58
C LEU A 86 -13.48 -8.20 -14.16
N GLU A 87 -12.27 -7.72 -14.43
CA GLU A 87 -11.15 -8.56 -14.83
C GLU A 87 -10.37 -8.99 -13.59
N VAL A 88 -10.09 -10.27 -13.47
CA VAL A 88 -9.31 -10.88 -12.38
C VAL A 88 -8.37 -11.94 -12.94
N SER A 89 -7.36 -12.33 -12.18
CA SER A 89 -6.43 -13.41 -12.53
C SER A 89 -6.81 -14.73 -11.86
N VAL A 90 -6.28 -15.84 -12.40
CA VAL A 90 -6.37 -17.13 -11.71
C VAL A 90 -5.73 -17.03 -10.32
N ASN A 91 -6.35 -17.59 -9.31
CA ASN A 91 -6.11 -17.52 -7.88
C ASN A 91 -6.55 -16.21 -7.21
N ASP A 92 -7.09 -15.22 -7.95
CA ASP A 92 -7.76 -14.09 -7.32
C ASP A 92 -9.05 -14.53 -6.64
N THR A 93 -9.43 -13.77 -5.62
CA THR A 93 -10.65 -13.99 -4.83
C THR A 93 -11.58 -12.80 -4.97
N ILE A 94 -12.82 -13.04 -5.34
CA ILE A 94 -13.90 -12.07 -5.15
C ILE A 94 -14.46 -12.26 -3.74
N ARG A 95 -14.59 -11.14 -3.02
CA ARG A 95 -15.28 -11.05 -1.74
C ARG A 95 -16.44 -10.08 -1.89
N ILE A 96 -17.67 -10.56 -1.66
CA ILE A 96 -18.89 -9.74 -1.71
C ILE A 96 -19.47 -9.67 -0.31
N VAL A 97 -19.49 -8.46 0.27
CA VAL A 97 -20.04 -8.19 1.60
C VAL A 97 -21.41 -7.55 1.43
N ASN A 98 -22.45 -8.20 1.92
CA ASN A 98 -23.81 -7.70 1.88
C ASN A 98 -24.26 -7.30 3.29
N ASP A 99 -24.30 -6.00 3.56
CA ASP A 99 -24.75 -5.42 4.83
C ASP A 99 -26.26 -5.06 4.80
N ASP A 100 -26.93 -5.31 3.64
CA ASP A 100 -28.36 -5.08 3.47
C ASP A 100 -29.19 -6.24 4.03
N ASP A 101 -30.45 -6.01 4.33
CA ASP A 101 -31.43 -7.01 4.77
C ASP A 101 -32.06 -7.79 3.60
N ARG A 102 -31.65 -7.51 2.37
CA ARG A 102 -32.10 -8.18 1.14
C ARG A 102 -31.00 -9.08 0.56
N THR A 103 -31.43 -10.17 -0.08
CA THR A 103 -30.56 -11.01 -0.91
C THR A 103 -30.39 -10.38 -2.30
N PHE A 104 -29.17 -10.40 -2.83
CA PHE A 104 -28.86 -9.88 -4.17
C PHE A 104 -28.24 -10.95 -5.06
N ASP A 105 -28.61 -10.92 -6.34
CA ASP A 105 -27.87 -11.61 -7.40
C ASP A 105 -26.79 -10.65 -7.94
N VAL A 106 -25.54 -11.09 -7.93
CA VAL A 106 -24.39 -10.33 -8.44
C VAL A 106 -23.68 -11.21 -9.48
N GLY A 107 -24.17 -11.16 -10.71
CA GLY A 107 -23.69 -12.04 -11.77
C GLY A 107 -23.93 -13.53 -11.44
N PRO A 108 -22.87 -14.36 -11.41
CA PRO A 108 -23.00 -15.77 -11.09
C PRO A 108 -23.20 -16.06 -9.59
N PHE A 109 -23.20 -15.04 -8.74
CA PHE A 109 -23.23 -15.18 -7.28
C PHE A 109 -24.55 -14.74 -6.69
N VAL A 110 -25.04 -15.49 -5.69
CA VAL A 110 -26.19 -15.13 -4.86
C VAL A 110 -25.68 -14.82 -3.46
N VAL A 111 -25.88 -13.58 -3.00
CA VAL A 111 -25.38 -13.11 -1.71
C VAL A 111 -26.56 -12.80 -0.80
N THR A 112 -26.73 -13.61 0.22
CA THR A 112 -27.85 -13.47 1.17
C THR A 112 -27.68 -12.24 2.07
N ALA A 113 -28.79 -11.79 2.66
CA ALA A 113 -28.79 -10.69 3.62
C ALA A 113 -27.76 -10.91 4.73
N HIS A 114 -27.06 -9.84 5.13
CA HIS A 114 -26.07 -9.82 6.21
C HIS A 114 -25.00 -10.91 6.12
N SER A 115 -24.57 -11.24 4.90
CA SER A 115 -23.56 -12.27 4.66
C SER A 115 -22.39 -11.80 3.83
N THR A 116 -21.32 -12.55 3.87
CA THR A 116 -20.15 -12.37 3.00
C THR A 116 -19.99 -13.65 2.18
N LEU A 117 -19.84 -13.48 0.87
CA LEU A 117 -19.48 -14.54 -0.06
C LEU A 117 -18.04 -14.33 -0.50
N GLU A 118 -17.27 -15.42 -0.50
CA GLU A 118 -15.92 -15.44 -1.08
C GLU A 118 -15.82 -16.55 -2.12
N HIS A 119 -15.21 -16.22 -3.25
CA HIS A 119 -14.97 -17.19 -4.32
C HIS A 119 -13.61 -16.96 -4.96
N THR A 120 -12.76 -17.98 -4.93
CA THR A 120 -11.45 -17.98 -5.58
C THR A 120 -11.54 -18.67 -6.93
N PHE A 121 -10.99 -18.05 -7.98
CA PHE A 121 -11.01 -18.60 -9.32
C PHE A 121 -9.82 -19.52 -9.56
N ASP A 122 -10.08 -20.79 -9.87
CA ASP A 122 -9.05 -21.82 -10.09
C ASP A 122 -8.66 -22.00 -11.56
N ARG A 123 -9.37 -21.34 -12.49
CA ARG A 123 -9.16 -21.46 -13.93
C ARG A 123 -9.62 -20.22 -14.69
N PRO A 124 -9.04 -19.95 -15.87
CA PRO A 124 -9.53 -18.88 -16.74
C PRO A 124 -10.95 -19.17 -17.23
N GLY A 125 -11.70 -18.09 -17.47
CA GLY A 125 -13.06 -18.21 -17.98
C GLY A 125 -13.83 -16.91 -17.93
N ARG A 126 -15.07 -16.95 -18.42
CA ARG A 126 -16.01 -15.84 -18.38
C ARG A 126 -17.26 -16.29 -17.64
N PHE A 127 -17.55 -15.64 -16.54
CA PHE A 127 -18.66 -15.96 -15.64
C PHE A 127 -19.63 -14.79 -15.64
N SER A 128 -20.82 -14.98 -16.20
CA SER A 128 -21.82 -13.92 -16.33
C SER A 128 -23.13 -14.34 -15.68
N GLY A 129 -23.87 -13.37 -15.17
CA GLY A 129 -25.21 -13.59 -14.63
C GLY A 129 -25.96 -12.27 -14.47
N ALA A 130 -27.25 -12.36 -14.11
CA ALA A 130 -28.06 -11.19 -13.81
C ALA A 130 -27.51 -10.45 -12.59
N CYS A 131 -27.70 -9.14 -12.56
CA CYS A 131 -27.32 -8.32 -11.43
C CYS A 131 -28.54 -7.55 -10.93
N THR A 132 -29.05 -7.90 -9.73
CA THR A 132 -30.19 -7.21 -9.14
C THR A 132 -29.86 -5.82 -8.60
N LEU A 133 -28.58 -5.47 -8.54
CA LEU A 133 -28.13 -4.10 -8.27
C LEU A 133 -28.34 -3.19 -9.49
N HIS A 134 -28.42 -3.78 -10.69
CA HIS A 134 -28.73 -3.13 -11.95
C HIS A 134 -29.70 -4.00 -12.72
N PRO A 135 -31.03 -3.86 -12.57
CA PRO A 135 -32.02 -4.81 -13.08
C PRO A 135 -32.03 -5.00 -14.61
N GLU A 136 -31.47 -4.07 -15.36
CA GLU A 136 -31.37 -4.16 -16.83
C GLU A 136 -29.99 -4.65 -17.30
N ASP A 137 -29.03 -4.81 -16.39
CA ASP A 137 -27.63 -5.13 -16.69
C ASP A 137 -27.21 -6.49 -16.12
N SER A 138 -26.24 -7.08 -16.75
CA SER A 138 -25.55 -8.27 -16.26
C SER A 138 -24.19 -7.88 -15.67
N PHE A 139 -23.74 -8.62 -14.70
CA PHE A 139 -22.37 -8.56 -14.20
C PHE A 139 -21.56 -9.74 -14.73
N THR A 140 -20.37 -9.46 -15.21
CA THR A 140 -19.46 -10.46 -15.78
C THR A 140 -18.10 -10.39 -15.10
N VAL A 141 -17.58 -11.56 -14.73
CA VAL A 141 -16.19 -11.72 -14.28
C VAL A 141 -15.41 -12.41 -15.39
N VAL A 142 -14.31 -11.79 -15.79
CA VAL A 142 -13.36 -12.34 -16.78
C VAL A 142 -12.09 -12.74 -16.04
N VAL A 143 -11.81 -14.03 -16.03
CA VAL A 143 -10.64 -14.61 -15.38
C VAL A 143 -9.58 -14.92 -16.43
N THR A 144 -8.37 -14.36 -16.27
CA THR A 144 -7.22 -14.52 -17.17
C THR A 144 -6.03 -15.20 -16.52
#